data_3c13a31c5648c658da837fb2e4c47867
#
_entry.id   3c13a31c5648c658da837fb2e4c47867
#
_cell.length_a   1.000
_cell.length_b   1.000
_cell.length_c   1.000
_cell.angle_alpha   90.00
_cell.angle_beta   90.00
_cell.angle_gamma   90.00
#
_symmetry.space_group_name_H-M   'P 1'
#
loop_
_entity.id
_entity.type
_entity.pdbx_description
1 polymer ?
#
loop_
_entity_poly.entity_id
_entity_poly.type
_entity_poly.pdbx_seq_one_letter_code
_entity_poly.pdbx_strand_id
1 'polypeptide(L)'
;MNEIDNDSFQKSHKNVTIIDVARASGVSYSTVSRVLNGYEFVKEDTRQRVLEAAEKLGYVANLQARSLAGGHSNIIGVLVPGLDNSYIGEIIRGVDEELARANYDLMLYTTHRQRGHEQRYVNTIANGLTDGLLL
;
A
#
# COMPACT_ATOMS: atom_id res chain seq x y z
N MET A 1 -6.01 32.91 -6.63
CA MET A 1 -5.65 32.04 -5.49
C MET A 1 -6.80 31.08 -5.30
N ASN A 2 -6.71 29.88 -5.88
CA ASN A 2 -7.81 28.92 -5.86
C ASN A 2 -7.82 28.25 -4.47
N GLU A 3 -8.87 28.51 -3.71
CA GLU A 3 -9.25 27.70 -2.58
C GLU A 3 -9.52 26.30 -3.10
N ILE A 4 -8.61 25.38 -2.80
CA ILE A 4 -8.85 23.96 -2.99
C ILE A 4 -9.89 23.61 -1.94
N ASP A 5 -11.09 23.32 -2.42
CA ASP A 5 -12.26 22.97 -1.62
C ASP A 5 -11.91 21.76 -0.75
N ASN A 6 -11.62 22.02 0.52
CA ASN A 6 -11.18 21.03 1.51
C ASN A 6 -12.33 20.10 1.94
N ASP A 7 -13.53 20.33 1.40
CA ASP A 7 -14.74 19.59 1.76
C ASP A 7 -14.92 18.29 0.95
N SER A 8 -14.19 18.15 -0.16
CA SER A 8 -14.25 16.94 -1.01
C SER A 8 -13.44 15.76 -0.47
N PHE A 9 -12.53 15.97 0.49
CA PHE A 9 -11.73 14.90 1.09
C PHE A 9 -12.36 14.23 2.32
N GLN A 10 -13.48 14.77 2.83
CA GLN A 10 -14.19 14.20 3.99
C GLN A 10 -15.42 13.35 3.64
N LYS A 11 -15.57 12.85 2.42
CA LYS A 11 -16.48 11.72 2.22
C LYS A 11 -15.91 10.53 2.99
N SER A 12 -16.47 10.28 4.17
CA SER A 12 -16.35 9.04 4.91
C SER A 12 -16.69 7.87 3.98
N HIS A 13 -15.70 7.40 3.23
CA HIS A 13 -15.78 6.10 2.60
C HIS A 13 -15.84 5.12 3.76
N LYS A 14 -16.99 4.51 3.96
CA LYS A 14 -17.13 3.35 4.84
C LYS A 14 -16.10 2.34 4.35
N ASN A 15 -14.96 2.28 5.04
CA ASN A 15 -13.85 1.43 4.61
C ASN A 15 -14.36 -0.01 4.58
N VAL A 16 -14.47 -0.55 3.37
CA VAL A 16 -14.82 -1.95 3.18
C VAL A 16 -13.75 -2.81 3.84
N THR A 17 -14.17 -3.72 4.66
CA THR A 17 -13.28 -4.59 5.44
C THR A 17 -13.19 -5.98 4.82
N ILE A 18 -12.19 -6.74 5.21
CA ILE A 18 -12.04 -8.15 4.81
C ILE A 18 -13.25 -8.99 5.29
N ILE A 19 -13.93 -8.57 6.36
CA ILE A 19 -15.16 -9.22 6.86
C ILE A 19 -16.31 -9.01 5.87
N ASP A 20 -16.40 -7.83 5.26
CA ASP A 20 -17.42 -7.56 4.25
C ASP A 20 -17.18 -8.42 2.99
N VAL A 21 -15.93 -8.61 2.59
CA VAL A 21 -15.57 -9.52 1.50
C VAL A 21 -15.91 -10.98 1.85
N ALA A 22 -15.63 -11.41 3.08
CA ALA A 22 -15.96 -12.75 3.55
C ALA A 22 -17.48 -12.99 3.47
N ARG A 23 -18.26 -12.03 3.93
CA ARG A 23 -19.74 -12.09 3.88
C ARG A 23 -20.25 -12.13 2.43
N ALA A 24 -19.72 -11.28 1.55
CA ALA A 24 -20.15 -11.19 0.16
C ALA A 24 -19.74 -12.42 -0.67
N SER A 25 -18.59 -13.01 -0.39
CA SER A 25 -18.08 -14.21 -1.10
C SER A 25 -18.60 -15.53 -0.52
N GLY A 26 -19.25 -15.50 0.66
CA GLY A 26 -19.78 -16.70 1.33
C GLY A 26 -18.70 -17.65 1.84
N VAL A 27 -17.51 -17.14 2.18
CA VAL A 27 -16.41 -17.94 2.72
C VAL A 27 -15.90 -17.36 4.05
N SER A 28 -15.10 -18.13 4.79
CA SER A 28 -14.56 -17.67 6.06
C SER A 28 -13.52 -16.55 5.88
N TYR A 29 -13.36 -15.72 6.92
CA TYR A 29 -12.31 -14.71 6.99
C TYR A 29 -10.92 -15.27 6.65
N SER A 30 -10.57 -16.44 7.22
CA SER A 30 -9.28 -17.08 6.97
C SER A 30 -9.10 -17.48 5.50
N THR A 31 -10.18 -17.89 4.83
CA THR A 31 -10.14 -18.21 3.39
C THR A 31 -9.93 -16.95 2.56
N VAL A 32 -10.64 -15.85 2.86
CA VAL A 32 -10.42 -14.57 2.20
C VAL A 32 -8.98 -14.10 2.38
N SER A 33 -8.46 -14.15 3.60
CA SER A 33 -7.08 -13.76 3.89
C SER A 33 -6.07 -14.57 3.08
N ARG A 34 -6.26 -15.90 2.97
CA ARG A 34 -5.40 -16.75 2.14
C ARG A 34 -5.45 -16.38 0.67
N VAL A 35 -6.64 -16.16 0.11
CA VAL A 35 -6.80 -15.75 -1.30
C VAL A 35 -6.09 -14.43 -1.56
N LEU A 36 -6.34 -13.42 -0.73
CA LEU A 36 -5.77 -12.07 -0.90
C LEU A 36 -4.24 -12.03 -0.68
N ASN A 37 -3.70 -13.00 0.06
CA ASN A 37 -2.25 -13.17 0.26
C ASN A 37 -1.59 -14.13 -0.73
N GLY A 38 -2.32 -14.59 -1.75
CA GLY A 38 -1.77 -15.41 -2.84
C GLY A 38 -1.44 -16.85 -2.46
N TYR A 39 -2.03 -17.42 -1.42
CA TYR A 39 -1.82 -18.82 -1.07
C TYR A 39 -2.31 -19.75 -2.20
N GLU A 40 -1.46 -20.67 -2.63
CA GLU A 40 -1.71 -21.57 -3.76
C GLU A 40 -2.78 -22.64 -3.48
N PHE A 41 -2.93 -23.06 -2.23
CA PHE A 41 -3.82 -24.17 -1.83
C PHE A 41 -5.26 -23.72 -1.56
N VAL A 42 -5.81 -22.86 -2.42
CA VAL A 42 -7.23 -22.48 -2.41
C VAL A 42 -7.84 -22.92 -3.73
N LYS A 43 -9.01 -23.57 -3.67
CA LYS A 43 -9.73 -23.99 -4.88
C LYS A 43 -9.99 -22.77 -5.78
N GLU A 44 -9.80 -22.94 -7.08
CA GLU A 44 -9.91 -21.85 -8.06
C GLU A 44 -11.29 -21.17 -8.03
N ASP A 45 -12.39 -21.93 -7.94
CA ASP A 45 -13.73 -21.39 -7.80
C ASP A 45 -13.88 -20.49 -6.54
N THR A 46 -13.29 -20.90 -5.44
CA THR A 46 -13.28 -20.11 -4.19
C THR A 46 -12.45 -18.82 -4.35
N ARG A 47 -11.30 -18.92 -5.00
CA ARG A 47 -10.44 -17.78 -5.32
C ARG A 47 -11.20 -16.77 -6.16
N GLN A 48 -11.82 -17.21 -7.23
CA GLN A 48 -12.59 -16.37 -8.15
C GLN A 48 -13.71 -15.62 -7.42
N ARG A 49 -14.51 -16.31 -6.62
CA ARG A 49 -15.61 -15.69 -5.83
C ARG A 49 -15.10 -14.61 -4.87
N VAL A 50 -13.96 -14.84 -4.22
CA VAL A 50 -13.37 -13.86 -3.30
C VAL A 50 -12.89 -12.63 -4.06
N LEU A 51 -12.17 -12.82 -5.17
CA LEU A 51 -11.65 -11.71 -5.97
C LEU A 51 -12.77 -10.86 -6.58
N GLU A 52 -13.83 -11.49 -7.10
CA GLU A 52 -15.00 -10.78 -7.62
C GLU A 52 -15.74 -10.01 -6.52
N ALA A 53 -15.89 -10.59 -5.32
CA ALA A 53 -16.49 -9.89 -4.20
C ALA A 53 -15.65 -8.68 -3.75
N ALA A 54 -14.33 -8.83 -3.68
CA ALA A 54 -13.42 -7.75 -3.34
C ALA A 54 -13.50 -6.60 -4.35
N GLU A 55 -13.50 -6.92 -5.64
CA GLU A 55 -13.62 -5.94 -6.72
C GLU A 55 -14.96 -5.20 -6.68
N LYS A 56 -16.07 -5.92 -6.58
CA LYS A 56 -17.42 -5.33 -6.51
C LYS A 56 -17.63 -4.41 -5.31
N LEU A 57 -16.98 -4.72 -4.18
CA LEU A 57 -17.04 -3.90 -2.97
C LEU A 57 -16.05 -2.74 -2.99
N GLY A 58 -15.13 -2.71 -3.94
CA GLY A 58 -14.01 -1.75 -3.94
C GLY A 58 -13.08 -1.98 -2.74
N TYR A 59 -12.88 -3.23 -2.33
CA TYR A 59 -12.01 -3.56 -1.22
C TYR A 59 -10.55 -3.27 -1.58
N VAL A 60 -9.94 -2.39 -0.79
CA VAL A 60 -8.50 -2.14 -0.83
C VAL A 60 -7.88 -2.82 0.39
N ALA A 61 -6.95 -3.73 0.17
CA ALA A 61 -6.26 -4.41 1.25
C ALA A 61 -5.60 -3.39 2.19
N ASN A 62 -5.90 -3.48 3.48
CA ASN A 62 -5.22 -2.66 4.46
C ASN A 62 -3.76 -3.13 4.58
N LEU A 63 -2.85 -2.37 3.98
CA LEU A 63 -1.42 -2.67 3.95
C LEU A 63 -0.83 -2.81 5.36
N GLN A 64 -1.32 -2.00 6.32
CA GLN A 64 -0.89 -2.09 7.72
C GLN A 64 -1.35 -3.39 8.38
N ALA A 65 -2.60 -3.80 8.16
CA ALA A 65 -3.10 -5.06 8.69
C ALA A 65 -2.38 -6.26 8.06
N ARG A 66 -2.01 -6.16 6.79
CA ARG A 66 -1.25 -7.18 6.07
C ARG A 66 0.17 -7.34 6.61
N SER A 67 0.85 -6.23 6.86
CA SER A 67 2.18 -6.19 7.48
C SER A 67 2.17 -6.72 8.91
N LEU A 68 1.16 -6.37 9.73
CA LEU A 68 0.98 -6.87 11.08
C LEU A 68 0.73 -8.38 11.14
N ALA A 69 0.14 -8.96 10.10
CA ALA A 69 -0.08 -10.40 9.97
C ALA A 69 1.16 -11.18 9.49
N GLY A 70 2.33 -10.55 9.43
CA GLY A 70 3.58 -11.15 8.96
C GLY A 70 3.70 -11.22 7.44
N GLY A 71 2.83 -10.49 6.70
CA GLY A 71 2.91 -10.34 5.24
C GLY A 71 3.81 -9.19 4.83
N HIS A 72 4.33 -9.26 3.60
CA HIS A 72 5.05 -8.16 2.98
C HIS A 72 4.08 -7.12 2.43
N SER A 73 4.47 -5.84 2.48
CA SER A 73 3.73 -4.75 1.83
C SER A 73 3.99 -4.71 0.33
N ASN A 74 5.11 -5.25 -0.11
CA ASN A 74 5.70 -5.12 -1.44
C ASN A 74 5.91 -3.64 -1.84
N ILE A 75 6.15 -2.79 -0.85
CA ILE A 75 6.44 -1.38 -1.04
C ILE A 75 7.82 -1.07 -0.46
N ILE A 76 8.63 -0.35 -1.20
CA ILE A 76 9.87 0.25 -0.72
C ILE A 76 9.69 1.77 -0.63
N GLY A 77 9.97 2.32 0.53
CA GLY A 77 10.00 3.76 0.74
C GLY A 77 11.32 4.35 0.23
N VAL A 78 11.24 5.49 -0.45
CA VAL A 78 12.42 6.27 -0.84
C VAL A 78 12.26 7.67 -0.26
N LEU A 79 13.23 8.11 0.52
CA LEU A 79 13.23 9.42 1.17
C LEU A 79 14.27 10.31 0.52
N VAL A 80 13.83 11.43 -0.02
CA VAL A 80 14.70 12.40 -0.71
C VAL A 80 14.55 13.80 -0.13
N PRO A 81 15.58 14.65 -0.25
CA PRO A 81 15.51 16.03 0.24
C PRO A 81 14.48 16.90 -0.47
N GLY A 82 14.20 16.61 -1.74
CA GLY A 82 13.28 17.35 -2.60
C GLY A 82 13.34 16.84 -4.04
N LEU A 83 12.46 17.32 -4.90
CA LEU A 83 12.34 16.92 -6.31
C LEU A 83 12.81 18.00 -7.29
N ASP A 84 13.44 19.04 -6.79
CA ASP A 84 13.88 20.21 -7.53
C ASP A 84 15.20 20.02 -8.33
N ASN A 85 15.73 18.81 -8.31
CA ASN A 85 17.00 18.48 -8.98
C ASN A 85 16.77 17.30 -9.96
N SER A 86 17.16 17.49 -11.23
CA SER A 86 17.07 16.46 -12.28
C SER A 86 17.88 15.19 -11.92
N TYR A 87 18.96 15.33 -11.19
CA TYR A 87 19.76 14.19 -10.70
C TYR A 87 18.94 13.25 -9.80
N ILE A 88 18.15 13.82 -8.89
CA ILE A 88 17.23 13.03 -8.03
C ILE A 88 16.20 12.28 -8.88
N GLY A 89 15.67 12.93 -9.92
CA GLY A 89 14.73 12.28 -10.84
C GLY A 89 15.31 11.07 -11.57
N GLU A 90 16.56 11.13 -11.98
CA GLU A 90 17.25 9.99 -12.61
C GLU A 90 17.49 8.84 -11.63
N ILE A 91 17.88 9.15 -10.39
CA ILE A 91 18.03 8.13 -9.34
C ILE A 91 16.69 7.44 -9.08
N ILE A 92 15.62 8.21 -8.87
CA ILE A 92 14.29 7.66 -8.59
C ILE A 92 13.83 6.76 -9.75
N ARG A 93 14.04 7.17 -10.99
CA ARG A 93 13.70 6.35 -12.16
C ARG A 93 14.45 5.02 -12.15
N GLY A 94 15.75 5.02 -11.88
CA GLY A 94 16.54 3.79 -11.79
C GLY A 94 16.08 2.87 -10.66
N VAL A 95 15.74 3.44 -9.51
CA VAL A 95 15.18 2.68 -8.38
C VAL A 95 13.82 2.08 -8.73
N ASP A 96 12.92 2.87 -9.34
CA ASP A 96 11.59 2.44 -9.75
C ASP A 96 11.65 1.28 -10.76
N GLU A 97 12.52 1.38 -11.76
CA GLU A 97 12.73 0.31 -12.75
C GLU A 97 13.19 -1.01 -12.10
N GLU A 98 14.10 -0.96 -11.12
CA GLU A 98 14.59 -2.17 -10.42
C GLU A 98 13.52 -2.74 -9.48
N LEU A 99 12.80 -1.88 -8.75
CA LEU A 99 11.71 -2.31 -7.88
C LEU A 99 10.58 -2.97 -8.68
N ALA A 100 10.20 -2.40 -9.82
CA ALA A 100 9.19 -2.98 -10.70
C ALA A 100 9.58 -4.38 -11.20
N ARG A 101 10.86 -4.62 -11.54
CA ARG A 101 11.36 -5.95 -11.89
C ARG A 101 11.26 -6.96 -10.74
N ALA A 102 11.36 -6.48 -9.52
CA ALA A 102 11.24 -7.29 -8.30
C ALA A 102 9.80 -7.39 -7.78
N ASN A 103 8.79 -6.87 -8.50
CA ASN A 103 7.39 -6.77 -8.08
C ASN A 103 7.20 -5.98 -6.78
N TYR A 104 7.96 -4.90 -6.61
CA TYR A 104 7.80 -3.92 -5.55
C TYR A 104 7.28 -2.61 -6.12
N ASP A 105 6.44 -1.94 -5.35
CA ASP A 105 6.00 -0.57 -5.60
C ASP A 105 6.93 0.43 -4.89
N LEU A 106 7.08 1.62 -5.46
CA LEU A 106 7.87 2.70 -4.88
C LEU A 106 6.95 3.69 -4.17
N MET A 107 7.26 4.01 -2.92
CA MET A 107 6.62 5.08 -2.17
C MET A 107 7.64 6.19 -1.89
N LEU A 108 7.38 7.37 -2.45
CA LEU A 108 8.31 8.50 -2.38
C LEU A 108 7.91 9.49 -1.29
N TYR A 109 8.88 9.88 -0.47
CA TYR A 109 8.74 10.90 0.56
C TYR A 109 9.77 12.00 0.35
N THR A 110 9.36 13.24 0.61
CA THR A 110 10.26 14.40 0.57
C THR A 110 10.40 15.02 1.96
N THR A 111 11.64 15.28 2.40
CA THR A 111 11.91 15.95 3.69
C THR A 111 11.82 17.47 3.58
N HIS A 112 11.77 18.01 2.35
CA HIS A 112 11.87 19.45 2.09
C HIS A 112 13.11 20.09 2.75
N ARG A 113 14.20 19.33 2.94
CA ARG A 113 15.43 19.75 3.63
C ARG A 113 15.21 20.24 5.08
N GLN A 114 14.10 19.80 5.71
CA GLN A 114 13.79 20.18 7.09
C GLN A 114 14.31 19.11 8.06
N ARG A 115 15.14 19.52 8.99
CA ARG A 115 15.63 18.66 10.07
C ARG A 115 14.45 18.20 10.92
N GLY A 116 14.41 16.92 11.24
CA GLY A 116 13.34 16.30 12.02
C GLY A 116 12.25 15.61 11.16
N HIS A 117 12.06 15.97 9.89
CA HIS A 117 11.16 15.25 9.00
C HIS A 117 11.69 13.84 8.71
N GLU A 118 12.99 13.66 8.56
CA GLU A 118 13.61 12.34 8.37
C GLU A 118 13.20 11.37 9.48
N GLN A 119 13.41 11.76 10.74
CA GLN A 119 13.07 10.91 11.89
C GLN A 119 11.59 10.59 11.96
N ARG A 120 10.74 11.55 11.65
CA ARG A 120 9.30 11.35 11.58
C ARG A 120 8.92 10.33 10.51
N TYR A 121 9.47 10.46 9.30
CA TYR A 121 9.18 9.53 8.21
C TYR A 121 9.76 8.15 8.46
N VAL A 122 10.99 8.05 8.95
CA VAL A 122 11.59 6.77 9.35
C VAL A 122 10.70 6.04 10.36
N ASN A 123 10.22 6.73 11.40
CA ASN A 123 9.33 6.13 12.39
C ASN A 123 7.98 5.73 11.79
N THR A 124 7.41 6.53 10.89
CA THR A 124 6.12 6.22 10.24
C THR A 124 6.26 5.00 9.32
N ILE A 125 7.35 4.93 8.57
CA ILE A 125 7.63 3.87 7.60
C ILE A 125 8.01 2.57 8.32
N ALA A 126 8.80 2.65 9.41
CA ALA A 126 9.17 1.50 10.23
C ALA A 126 7.97 0.81 10.90
N ASN A 127 6.81 1.47 10.97
CA ASN A 127 5.57 0.90 11.51
C ASN A 127 4.80 0.01 10.51
N GLY A 128 5.47 -0.57 9.53
CA GLY A 128 4.92 -1.61 8.66
C GLY A 128 4.20 -1.09 7.41
N LEU A 129 4.43 0.16 7.02
CA LEU A 129 3.88 0.70 5.78
C LEU A 129 4.68 0.24 4.56
N THR A 130 5.97 -0.02 4.74
CA THR A 130 6.89 -0.47 3.69
C THR A 130 7.76 -1.62 4.20
N ASP A 131 8.29 -2.43 3.29
CA ASP A 131 9.19 -3.54 3.63
C ASP A 131 10.64 -3.07 3.81
N GLY A 132 10.96 -1.88 3.34
CA GLY A 132 12.27 -1.27 3.47
C GLY A 132 12.27 0.21 3.13
N LEU A 133 13.37 0.88 3.44
CA LEU A 133 13.56 2.30 3.22
C LEU A 133 14.93 2.57 2.63
N LEU A 134 14.97 3.37 1.56
CA LEU A 134 16.16 3.99 0.99
C LEU A 134 16.25 5.45 1.43
N LEU A 135 17.42 5.86 1.90
CA LEU A 135 17.74 7.22 2.37
C LEU A 135 18.78 7.87 1.47
#